data_7a93f12d4dedea7656890d6d06513ea7
#
_entry.id   7a93f12d4dedea7656890d6d06513ea7
#
_cell.length_a   1.000
_cell.length_b   1.000
_cell.length_c   1.000
_cell.angle_alpha   90.00
_cell.angle_beta   90.00
_cell.angle_gamma   90.00
#
_symmetry.space_group_name_H-M   'P 1'
#
loop_
_entity.id
_entity.type
_entity.pdbx_description
1 polymer ?
#
loop_
_entity_poly.entity_id
_entity_poly.type
_entity_poly.pdbx_seq_one_letter_code
_entity_poly.pdbx_strand_id
1 'polypeptide(L)'
;MLMVVLVEYVGCLLVMCFWVPEIVVVKRDGRKEPFAYEKVVVSCLKAGAPLDVARKIATRVLARLIAEERKEVTAKELTRWILEMLRAENEEWYRNWIVFDRAVKKRKTEEELKKG
;
A
#
# COMPACT_ATOMS: atom_id res chain seq x y z
N MET A 1 -20.05 -1.08 2.61
CA MET A 1 -20.09 -1.14 3.19
C MET A 1 -21.19 -1.12 3.97
N LEU A 2 -22.13 -0.79 3.62
CA LEU A 2 -23.16 -0.81 4.22
C LEU A 2 -23.45 -2.06 4.76
N MET A 3 -23.39 -3.02 4.04
CA MET A 3 -23.68 -4.19 4.46
C MET A 3 -22.94 -4.56 5.59
N VAL A 4 -21.84 -4.20 5.59
CA VAL A 4 -21.05 -4.54 6.58
C VAL A 4 -21.59 -4.08 7.80
N VAL A 5 -22.03 -2.99 7.83
CA VAL A 5 -22.54 -2.47 8.91
C VAL A 5 -23.54 -3.18 9.50
N LEU A 6 -24.41 -3.58 8.86
CA LEU A 6 -25.40 -4.21 9.36
C LEU A 6 -25.09 -5.35 9.91
N VAL A 7 -24.38 -5.90 9.50
CA VAL A 7 -24.17 -7.02 9.90
C VAL A 7 -23.61 -7.03 10.98
N GLU A 8 -23.34 -6.21 11.30
CA GLU A 8 -22.78 -6.12 12.12
C GLU A 8 -23.13 -6.56 13.03
N TYR A 9 -23.55 -6.68 13.26
CA TYR A 9 -23.87 -7.09 14.13
C TYR A 9 -23.28 -8.14 14.18
N VAL A 10 -22.56 -8.45 14.62
CA VAL A 10 -22.05 -9.53 14.88
C VAL A 10 -21.76 -10.44 13.90
N GLY A 11 -22.48 -11.28 13.54
CA GLY A 11 -22.20 -12.29 12.61
C GLY A 11 -21.67 -11.67 11.40
N CYS A 12 -22.24 -10.60 11.06
CA CYS A 12 -21.88 -10.02 9.89
C CYS A 12 -20.55 -9.48 9.86
N LEU A 13 -20.07 -8.96 10.90
CA LEU A 13 -18.80 -8.46 10.88
C LEU A 13 -17.83 -9.55 10.58
N LEU A 14 -18.08 -10.72 11.09
CA LEU A 14 -17.19 -11.82 10.86
C LEU A 14 -17.18 -12.19 9.41
N VAL A 15 -18.32 -12.17 8.81
CA VAL A 15 -18.44 -12.53 7.41
C VAL A 15 -17.63 -11.55 6.60
N MET A 16 -17.63 -10.30 7.01
CA MET A 16 -16.89 -9.31 6.28
C MET A 16 -15.41 -9.58 6.36
N CYS A 17 -14.97 -10.07 7.47
CA CYS A 17 -13.55 -10.36 7.61
C CYS A 17 -13.14 -11.47 6.65
N PHE A 18 -14.01 -12.42 6.42
CA PHE A 18 -13.66 -13.50 5.54
C PHE A 18 -13.72 -13.06 4.09
N TRP A 19 -14.37 -11.95 3.84
CA TRP A 19 -14.47 -11.50 2.48
C TRP A 19 -13.27 -10.73 1.99
N VAL A 20 -12.38 -10.35 2.89
CA VAL A 20 -11.19 -9.62 2.49
C VAL A 20 -10.29 -10.59 1.73
N PRO A 21 -9.98 -10.33 0.49
CA PRO A 21 -9.15 -11.25 -0.30
C PRO A 21 -7.75 -11.34 0.29
N GLU A 22 -7.18 -12.51 0.20
CA GLU A 22 -5.83 -12.70 0.63
C GLU A 22 -4.90 -12.27 -0.48
N ILE A 23 -4.18 -11.23 -0.27
CA ILE A 23 -3.23 -10.73 -1.25
C ILE A 23 -1.84 -10.86 -0.65
N VAL A 24 -0.94 -11.42 -1.42
CA VAL A 24 0.42 -11.68 -0.96
C VAL A 24 1.39 -10.71 -1.60
N VAL A 25 2.29 -10.17 -0.81
CA VAL A 25 3.34 -9.29 -1.32
C VAL A 25 4.63 -10.10 -1.44
N VAL A 26 5.22 -10.09 -2.61
CA VAL A 26 6.50 -10.76 -2.84
C VAL A 26 7.60 -9.74 -2.62
N LYS A 27 8.41 -9.98 -1.60
CA LYS A 27 9.50 -9.06 -1.24
C LYS A 27 10.66 -9.18 -2.23
N ARG A 28 11.58 -8.22 -2.17
CA ARG A 28 12.71 -8.20 -3.09
C ARG A 28 13.60 -9.42 -2.99
N ASP A 29 13.68 -10.04 -1.82
CA ASP A 29 14.48 -11.25 -1.63
C ASP A 29 13.70 -12.52 -1.92
N GLY A 30 12.48 -12.40 -2.42
CA GLY A 30 11.66 -13.57 -2.76
C GLY A 30 10.72 -14.02 -1.67
N ARG A 31 10.84 -13.48 -0.46
CA ARG A 31 9.94 -13.87 0.62
C ARG A 31 8.54 -13.36 0.34
N LYS A 32 7.55 -14.09 0.80
CA LYS A 32 6.16 -13.70 0.63
C LYS A 32 5.55 -13.38 1.98
N GLU A 33 4.77 -12.31 2.04
CA GLU A 33 4.05 -11.97 3.25
C GLU A 33 2.70 -11.37 2.88
N PRO A 34 1.73 -11.40 3.79
CA PRO A 34 0.40 -10.87 3.48
C PRO A 34 0.45 -9.37 3.27
N PHE A 35 -0.40 -8.86 2.39
CA PHE A 35 -0.51 -7.43 2.17
C PHE A 35 -1.03 -6.79 3.44
N ALA A 36 -0.40 -5.74 3.90
CA ALA A 36 -0.82 -5.04 5.09
C ALA A 36 -1.17 -3.60 4.75
N TYR A 37 -2.43 -3.28 4.86
CA TYR A 37 -2.94 -1.92 4.61
C TYR A 37 -2.20 -0.91 5.47
N GLU A 38 -2.00 -1.23 6.75
CA GLU A 38 -1.36 -0.30 7.67
C GLU A 38 0.11 -0.02 7.34
N LYS A 39 0.79 -0.94 6.72
CA LYS A 39 2.17 -0.71 6.31
C LYS A 39 2.24 0.38 5.24
N VAL A 40 1.25 0.42 4.35
CA VAL A 40 1.18 1.46 3.32
C VAL A 40 0.91 2.80 3.99
N VAL A 41 -0.01 2.83 4.95
CA VAL A 41 -0.34 4.05 5.67
C VAL A 41 0.91 4.60 6.37
N VAL A 42 1.62 3.74 7.09
CA VAL A 42 2.81 4.15 7.82
C VAL A 42 3.89 4.67 6.87
N SER A 43 4.05 4.02 5.72
CA SER A 43 5.04 4.46 4.73
C SER A 43 4.73 5.88 4.24
N CYS A 44 3.47 6.18 4.00
CA CYS A 44 3.07 7.51 3.56
C CYS A 44 3.26 8.53 4.67
N LEU A 45 2.97 8.17 5.92
CA LEU A 45 3.18 9.07 7.04
C LEU A 45 4.65 9.41 7.21
N LYS A 46 5.53 8.45 7.01
CA LYS A 46 6.96 8.68 7.09
C LYS A 46 7.45 9.65 6.00
N ALA A 47 6.77 9.70 4.89
CA ALA A 47 7.11 10.62 3.82
C ALA A 47 6.58 12.04 4.09
N GLY A 48 5.78 12.20 5.14
CA GLY A 48 5.25 13.50 5.52
C GLY A 48 3.79 13.74 5.15
N ALA A 49 3.14 12.75 4.57
CA ALA A 49 1.72 12.91 4.21
C ALA A 49 0.86 12.89 5.46
N PRO A 50 -0.22 13.67 5.50
CA PRO A 50 -1.13 13.61 6.64
C PRO A 50 -1.90 12.29 6.63
N LEU A 51 -2.47 11.93 7.76
CA LEU A 51 -3.13 10.65 7.93
C LEU A 51 -4.25 10.42 6.92
N ASP A 52 -5.04 11.42 6.63
CA ASP A 52 -6.15 11.24 5.69
C ASP A 52 -5.63 10.93 4.28
N VAL A 53 -4.57 11.58 3.86
CA VAL A 53 -3.97 11.30 2.55
C VAL A 53 -3.31 9.92 2.55
N ALA A 54 -2.64 9.55 3.65
CA ALA A 54 -2.02 8.24 3.76
C ALA A 54 -3.07 7.13 3.64
N ARG A 55 -4.21 7.31 4.29
CA ARG A 55 -5.28 6.32 4.21
C ARG A 55 -5.92 6.29 2.83
N LYS A 56 -6.03 7.45 2.19
CA LYS A 56 -6.56 7.52 0.83
C LYS A 56 -5.68 6.73 -0.13
N ILE A 57 -4.37 6.89 -0.02
CA ILE A 57 -3.43 6.19 -0.88
C ILE A 57 -3.52 4.68 -0.61
N ALA A 58 -3.52 4.29 0.66
CA ALA A 58 -3.60 2.86 1.00
C ALA A 58 -4.91 2.24 0.48
N THR A 59 -6.00 2.97 0.58
CA THR A 59 -7.28 2.50 0.09
C THR A 59 -7.27 2.36 -1.43
N ARG A 60 -6.66 3.29 -2.13
CA ARG A 60 -6.58 3.22 -3.60
C ARG A 60 -5.71 2.06 -4.05
N VAL A 61 -4.63 1.78 -3.33
CA VAL A 61 -3.78 0.65 -3.65
C VAL A 61 -4.56 -0.65 -3.47
N LEU A 62 -5.26 -0.78 -2.36
CA LEU A 62 -6.04 -1.98 -2.08
C LEU A 62 -7.16 -2.13 -3.12
N ALA A 63 -7.84 -1.04 -3.45
CA ALA A 63 -8.91 -1.07 -4.43
C ALA A 63 -8.39 -1.53 -5.79
N ARG A 64 -7.20 -1.08 -6.17
CA ARG A 64 -6.61 -1.49 -7.44
C ARG A 64 -6.29 -2.97 -7.45
N LEU A 65 -5.75 -3.49 -6.34
CA LEU A 65 -5.45 -4.92 -6.26
C LEU A 65 -6.73 -5.74 -6.37
N ILE A 66 -7.78 -5.30 -5.73
CA ILE A 66 -9.06 -6.02 -5.78
C ILE A 66 -9.67 -5.92 -7.18
N ALA A 67 -9.65 -4.75 -7.77
CA ALA A 67 -10.23 -4.54 -9.10
C ALA A 67 -9.52 -5.38 -10.16
N GLU A 68 -8.21 -5.57 -10.01
CA GLU A 68 -7.44 -6.39 -10.94
C GLU A 68 -7.44 -7.85 -10.55
N GLU A 69 -8.16 -8.19 -9.51
CA GLU A 69 -8.24 -9.57 -9.00
C GLU A 69 -6.85 -10.17 -8.75
N ARG A 70 -5.95 -9.35 -8.25
CA ARG A 70 -4.58 -9.78 -8.01
C ARG A 70 -4.48 -10.60 -6.73
N LYS A 71 -3.79 -11.72 -6.81
CA LYS A 71 -3.52 -12.53 -5.64
C LYS A 71 -2.11 -12.29 -5.14
N GLU A 72 -1.25 -11.80 -6.00
CA GLU A 72 0.12 -11.48 -5.63
C GLU A 72 0.52 -10.14 -6.25
N VAL A 73 1.38 -9.42 -5.58
CA VAL A 73 1.92 -8.17 -6.08
C VAL A 73 3.34 -8.07 -5.56
N THR A 74 4.25 -7.56 -6.36
CA THR A 74 5.64 -7.42 -5.90
C THR A 74 5.77 -6.15 -5.08
N ALA A 75 6.72 -6.15 -4.15
CA ALA A 75 7.01 -4.95 -3.36
C ALA A 75 7.39 -3.80 -4.28
N LYS A 76 8.05 -4.10 -5.40
CA LYS A 76 8.46 -3.09 -6.36
C LYS A 76 7.24 -2.43 -7.02
N GLU A 77 6.25 -3.23 -7.40
CA GLU A 77 5.02 -2.68 -7.97
C GLU A 77 4.29 -1.81 -6.97
N LEU A 78 4.18 -2.26 -5.72
CA LEU A 78 3.51 -1.49 -4.69
C LEU A 78 4.22 -0.16 -4.47
N THR A 79 5.54 -0.18 -4.40
CA THR A 79 6.31 1.03 -4.20
C THR A 79 6.06 2.00 -5.34
N ARG A 80 6.04 1.49 -6.57
CA ARG A 80 5.80 2.34 -7.73
C ARG A 80 4.43 3.01 -7.65
N TRP A 81 3.40 2.25 -7.32
CA TRP A 81 2.04 2.80 -7.23
C TRP A 81 1.94 3.84 -6.13
N ILE A 82 2.54 3.56 -4.96
CA ILE A 82 2.50 4.48 -3.84
C ILE A 82 3.22 5.77 -4.20
N LEU A 83 4.39 5.65 -4.83
CA LEU A 83 5.17 6.83 -5.19
C LEU A 83 4.46 7.68 -6.26
N GLU A 84 3.79 7.04 -7.20
CA GLU A 84 3.02 7.77 -8.19
C GLU A 84 1.89 8.55 -7.53
N MET A 85 1.21 7.94 -6.57
CA MET A 85 0.12 8.59 -5.85
C MET A 85 0.62 9.72 -4.95
N LEU A 86 1.75 9.52 -4.29
CA LEU A 86 2.34 10.55 -3.45
C LEU A 86 2.75 11.74 -4.31
N ARG A 87 3.35 11.47 -5.45
CA ARG A 87 3.81 12.55 -6.33
C ARG A 87 2.63 13.36 -6.87
N ALA A 88 1.54 12.69 -7.15
CA ALA A 88 0.33 13.36 -7.63
C ALA A 88 -0.27 14.26 -6.56
N GLU A 89 -0.12 13.90 -5.28
CA GLU A 89 -0.65 14.70 -4.18
C GLU A 89 0.32 15.81 -3.79
N ASN A 90 1.61 15.52 -3.71
CA ASN A 90 2.61 16.50 -3.33
C ASN A 90 4.00 15.96 -3.65
N GLU A 91 4.70 16.62 -4.53
CA GLU A 91 6.02 16.17 -4.94
C GLU A 91 7.03 16.13 -3.80
N GLU A 92 6.87 16.97 -2.80
CA GLU A 92 7.77 16.97 -1.66
C GLU A 92 7.69 15.64 -0.90
N TRP A 93 6.50 15.07 -0.77
CA TRP A 93 6.35 13.79 -0.09
C TRP A 93 7.04 12.66 -0.88
N TYR A 94 6.95 12.74 -2.19
CA TYR A 94 7.63 11.78 -3.05
C TYR A 94 9.14 11.87 -2.82
N ARG A 95 9.69 13.08 -2.79
CA ARG A 95 11.12 13.28 -2.57
C ARG A 95 11.54 12.81 -1.19
N ASN A 96 10.70 13.07 -0.18
CA ASN A 96 10.99 12.64 1.19
C ASN A 96 11.09 11.11 1.27
N TRP A 97 10.23 10.41 0.57
CA TRP A 97 10.29 8.95 0.53
C TRP A 97 11.62 8.49 -0.07
N ILE A 98 12.01 9.08 -1.18
CA ILE A 98 13.24 8.67 -1.86
C ILE A 98 14.46 8.93 -0.97
N VAL A 99 14.49 10.07 -0.30
CA VAL A 99 15.58 10.40 0.59
C VAL A 99 15.63 9.42 1.76
N PHE A 100 14.49 9.09 2.33
CA PHE A 100 14.43 8.17 3.44
C PHE A 100 14.95 6.78 3.02
N ASP A 101 14.53 6.33 1.86
CA ASP A 101 14.95 5.03 1.38
C ASP A 101 16.47 4.97 1.20
N ARG A 102 17.07 6.02 0.62
CA ARG A 102 18.51 6.03 0.41
C ARG A 102 19.28 6.15 1.72
N ALA A 103 18.81 7.00 2.61
CA ALA A 103 19.52 7.28 3.86
C ALA A 103 19.39 6.17 4.88
N VAL A 104 18.20 5.58 4.99
CA VAL A 104 17.91 4.60 6.02
C VAL A 104 18.03 3.16 5.52
N LYS A 105 17.45 2.88 4.37
CA LYS A 105 17.45 1.51 3.83
C LYS A 105 18.56 1.26 2.85
N LYS A 106 19.29 2.31 2.48
CA LYS A 106 20.39 2.22 1.53
C LYS A 106 19.96 1.60 0.20
N ARG A 107 18.75 1.94 -0.24
CA ARG A 107 18.25 1.46 -1.52
C ARG A 107 18.32 2.55 -2.55
N LYS A 108 18.40 2.18 -3.78
CA LYS A 108 18.34 3.11 -4.89
C LYS A 108 17.00 2.92 -5.59
N THR A 109 15.94 3.17 -4.85
CA THR A 109 14.57 2.91 -5.29
C THR A 109 14.25 3.54 -6.64
N GLU A 110 14.61 4.80 -6.81
CA GLU A 110 14.31 5.47 -8.05
C GLU A 110 14.97 4.80 -9.26
N GLU A 111 16.20 4.37 -9.10
CA GLU A 111 16.90 3.67 -10.16
C GLU A 111 16.30 2.31 -10.43
N GLU A 112 15.89 1.61 -9.37
CA GLU A 112 15.27 0.32 -9.52
C GLU A 112 13.96 0.42 -10.27
N LEU A 113 13.18 1.45 -10.01
CA LEU A 113 11.91 1.63 -10.69
C LEU A 113 12.11 1.94 -12.17
N LYS A 114 13.18 2.63 -12.52
CA LYS A 114 13.46 2.91 -13.91
C LYS A 114 13.83 1.66 -14.69
N LYS A 115 14.39 0.69 -14.03
CA LYS A 115 14.79 -0.52 -14.70
C LYS A 115 13.63 -1.47 -14.90
N GLY A 116 12.61 -1.29 -14.18
CA GLY A 116 11.57 -2.23 -14.25
C GLY A 116 10.26 -1.87 -14.40
#